data_7ee2fc37b16c93079ef6815a741b5c57
#
_entry.id   7ee2fc37b16c93079ef6815a741b5c57
#
_cell.length_a   1.000
_cell.length_b   1.000
_cell.length_c   1.000
_cell.angle_alpha   90.00
_cell.angle_beta   90.00
_cell.angle_gamma   90.00
#
_symmetry.space_group_name_H-M   'P 1'
#
loop_
_entity.id
_entity.type
_entity.pdbx_description
1 polymer ?
#
loop_
_entity_poly.entity_id
_entity_poly.type
_entity_poly.pdbx_seq_one_letter_code
_entity_poly.pdbx_strand_id
1 'polypeptide(L)'
;MRTRLAVLVAAAVAGLVGALLVGGSGPAAQSAATPAPPDVVVDDWRAGVPGQVGIPPGWEGQSWGKVSGFTLKVMVDDGQRVLHLESHNDRATITRDLRGSVSLARTPILRWRWKVLVLPTGGDARRRETADQAAQVYVTWPRPPALLRSRIIGYAWDTTAPAGSTFRSEKTGTVTYIILRSGPAELGRWVEERRDVRADYRAIYGEEPPDPGAITLSIDSNDTHSRAESLIGPIRFSPS
;
A
#
# COMPACT_ATOMS: atom_id res chain seq x y z
N MET A 1 21.38 32.50 -70.30
CA MET A 1 22.83 32.42 -70.58
C MET A 1 23.33 31.26 -69.74
N ARG A 2 23.42 30.02 -70.28
CA ARG A 2 24.60 29.44 -70.97
C ARG A 2 25.86 29.71 -70.10
N THR A 3 26.47 28.71 -69.43
CA THR A 3 27.51 27.92 -70.09
C THR A 3 27.81 26.64 -69.28
N ARG A 4 27.93 25.51 -69.97
CA ARG A 4 28.45 24.19 -69.62
C ARG A 4 29.99 24.21 -69.56
N LEU A 5 30.63 23.28 -68.85
CA LEU A 5 31.79 22.46 -69.26
C LEU A 5 32.22 21.59 -68.06
N ALA A 6 32.12 20.32 -68.09
CA ALA A 6 32.85 19.23 -68.74
C ALA A 6 34.06 18.76 -67.88
N VAL A 7 33.87 17.58 -67.30
CA VAL A 7 34.61 16.29 -67.43
C VAL A 7 36.14 16.36 -67.38
N LEU A 8 36.71 15.65 -66.42
CA LEU A 8 37.91 14.82 -66.69
C LEU A 8 37.99 13.62 -65.72
N VAL A 9 38.04 12.45 -66.37
CA VAL A 9 38.28 11.13 -65.77
C VAL A 9 39.78 10.92 -65.64
N ALA A 10 40.24 10.39 -64.49
CA ALA A 10 41.53 9.71 -64.46
C ALA A 10 41.42 8.50 -63.54
N ALA A 11 41.51 7.33 -64.16
CA ALA A 11 41.71 6.04 -63.52
C ALA A 11 43.19 5.83 -63.18
N ALA A 12 43.47 5.29 -62.00
CA ALA A 12 44.76 4.63 -61.74
C ALA A 12 44.52 3.46 -60.78
N VAL A 13 45.20 2.38 -61.13
CA VAL A 13 45.03 0.98 -60.79
C VAL A 13 45.83 0.61 -59.53
N ALA A 14 45.29 -0.31 -58.75
CA ALA A 14 45.87 -1.41 -57.97
C ALA A 14 46.84 -1.17 -56.83
N GLY A 15 46.48 -1.74 -55.71
CA GLY A 15 47.34 -2.11 -54.59
C GLY A 15 46.57 -2.92 -53.54
N LEU A 16 46.50 -4.24 -53.75
CA LEU A 16 45.99 -5.17 -52.73
C LEU A 16 47.02 -5.27 -51.61
N VAL A 17 46.69 -4.80 -50.41
CA VAL A 17 47.35 -5.23 -49.18
C VAL A 17 46.26 -5.72 -48.24
N GLY A 18 46.19 -7.04 -48.08
CA GLY A 18 45.28 -7.71 -47.12
C GLY A 18 45.71 -7.42 -45.71
N ALA A 19 44.94 -6.64 -44.98
CA ALA A 19 45.02 -6.57 -43.54
C ALA A 19 43.92 -7.47 -42.93
N LEU A 20 44.33 -8.61 -42.37
CA LEU A 20 43.50 -9.42 -41.49
C LEU A 20 43.11 -8.55 -40.27
N LEU A 21 41.88 -8.05 -40.28
CA LEU A 21 41.27 -7.55 -39.07
C LEU A 21 40.81 -8.75 -38.22
N VAL A 22 41.63 -9.13 -37.26
CA VAL A 22 41.25 -9.98 -36.14
C VAL A 22 40.23 -9.18 -35.36
N GLY A 23 38.93 -9.48 -35.58
CA GLY A 23 37.80 -8.97 -34.79
C GLY A 23 37.90 -9.51 -33.39
N GLY A 24 38.56 -8.78 -32.48
CA GLY A 24 38.48 -9.02 -31.04
C GLY A 24 37.08 -8.68 -30.59
N SER A 25 36.23 -9.70 -30.44
CA SER A 25 34.96 -9.58 -29.66
C SER A 25 35.37 -9.34 -28.21
N GLY A 26 35.45 -8.08 -27.82
CA GLY A 26 35.59 -7.72 -26.42
C GLY A 26 34.35 -8.22 -25.67
N PRO A 27 34.46 -8.73 -24.42
CA PRO A 27 33.33 -9.15 -23.64
C PRO A 27 32.36 -7.95 -23.51
N ALA A 28 31.13 -8.13 -23.98
CA ALA A 28 30.08 -7.16 -23.73
C ALA A 28 30.00 -6.93 -22.22
N ALA A 29 30.26 -5.70 -21.81
CA ALA A 29 30.13 -5.30 -20.43
C ALA A 29 28.67 -5.58 -20.01
N GLN A 30 28.45 -6.64 -19.25
CA GLN A 30 27.18 -6.89 -18.61
C GLN A 30 26.92 -5.71 -17.69
N SER A 31 25.96 -4.86 -18.05
CA SER A 31 25.47 -3.80 -17.18
C SER A 31 24.99 -4.47 -15.91
N ALA A 32 25.73 -4.31 -14.82
CA ALA A 32 25.32 -4.80 -13.53
C ALA A 32 23.98 -4.12 -13.18
N ALA A 33 22.91 -4.91 -13.11
CA ALA A 33 21.62 -4.40 -12.71
C ALA A 33 21.76 -3.77 -11.31
N THR A 34 21.36 -2.53 -11.17
CA THR A 34 21.35 -1.86 -9.85
C THR A 34 20.49 -2.71 -8.90
N PRO A 35 21.01 -3.10 -7.73
CA PRO A 35 20.24 -3.91 -6.80
C PRO A 35 18.94 -3.18 -6.42
N ALA A 36 17.85 -3.94 -6.33
CA ALA A 36 16.57 -3.40 -5.91
C ALA A 36 16.71 -2.76 -4.51
N PRO A 37 16.03 -1.63 -4.25
CA PRO A 37 16.07 -1.02 -2.93
C PRO A 37 15.50 -2.00 -1.87
N PRO A 38 15.98 -1.92 -0.61
CA PRO A 38 15.46 -2.77 0.46
C PRO A 38 14.00 -2.44 0.79
N ASP A 39 13.32 -3.40 1.42
CA ASP A 39 12.00 -3.16 2.00
C ASP A 39 12.04 -2.06 3.06
N VAL A 40 11.01 -1.22 3.10
CA VAL A 40 10.76 -0.28 4.18
C VAL A 40 9.78 -0.92 5.15
N VAL A 41 10.26 -1.39 6.29
CA VAL A 41 9.41 -1.95 7.34
C VAL A 41 8.65 -0.81 8.02
N VAL A 42 7.32 -0.82 7.89
CA VAL A 42 6.45 0.10 8.63
C VAL A 42 6.36 -0.34 10.08
N ASP A 43 5.96 -1.59 10.31
CA ASP A 43 5.99 -2.23 11.62
C ASP A 43 6.07 -3.76 11.50
N ASP A 44 6.81 -4.37 12.43
CA ASP A 44 6.87 -5.83 12.62
C ASP A 44 6.44 -6.21 14.05
N TRP A 45 5.90 -5.26 14.79
CA TRP A 45 5.36 -5.35 16.14
C TRP A 45 6.39 -5.74 17.23
N ARG A 46 7.70 -5.73 16.89
CA ARG A 46 8.76 -6.13 17.84
C ARG A 46 8.99 -5.13 18.94
N ALA A 47 8.67 -3.87 18.72
CA ALA A 47 8.78 -2.83 19.74
C ALA A 47 7.71 -2.92 20.83
N GLY A 48 6.58 -3.60 20.56
CA GLY A 48 5.51 -3.81 21.53
C GLY A 48 5.78 -5.00 22.47
N VAL A 49 5.29 -4.92 23.68
CA VAL A 49 5.35 -6.01 24.67
C VAL A 49 4.13 -6.91 24.49
N PRO A 50 4.29 -8.23 24.23
CA PRO A 50 3.18 -9.15 24.09
C PRO A 50 2.27 -9.16 25.32
N GLY A 51 0.95 -9.06 25.11
CA GLY A 51 -0.05 -8.99 26.16
C GLY A 51 -0.30 -7.59 26.73
N GLN A 52 0.56 -6.62 26.48
CA GLN A 52 0.33 -5.25 26.92
C GLN A 52 -0.77 -4.61 26.08
N VAL A 53 -1.82 -4.17 26.76
CA VAL A 53 -2.94 -3.40 26.17
C VAL A 53 -2.52 -1.95 25.98
N GLY A 54 -2.87 -1.38 24.84
CA GLY A 54 -2.62 0.01 24.51
C GLY A 54 -2.09 0.20 23.09
N ILE A 55 -1.82 1.45 22.75
CA ILE A 55 -1.29 1.83 21.46
C ILE A 55 0.17 1.39 21.36
N PRO A 56 0.56 0.63 20.29
CA PRO A 56 1.95 0.20 20.12
C PRO A 56 2.93 1.37 19.97
N PRO A 57 4.21 1.21 20.35
CA PRO A 57 5.24 2.22 20.18
C PRO A 57 5.35 2.70 18.72
N GLY A 58 5.45 4.02 18.53
CA GLY A 58 5.56 4.64 17.21
C GLY A 58 4.23 4.82 16.45
N TRP A 59 3.12 4.52 17.11
CA TRP A 59 1.77 4.81 16.63
C TRP A 59 1.11 5.86 17.52
N GLU A 60 0.22 6.65 16.92
CA GLU A 60 -0.64 7.62 17.61
C GLU A 60 -2.08 7.15 17.50
N GLY A 61 -2.84 7.23 18.58
CA GLY A 61 -4.23 6.76 18.61
C GLY A 61 -5.21 7.91 18.52
N GLN A 62 -6.29 7.70 17.77
CA GLN A 62 -7.48 8.51 17.84
C GLN A 62 -8.60 7.62 18.39
N SER A 63 -9.06 7.90 19.59
CA SER A 63 -10.29 7.34 20.13
C SER A 63 -11.41 8.38 20.00
N TRP A 64 -12.51 8.00 19.39
CA TRP A 64 -13.71 8.80 19.31
C TRP A 64 -14.73 8.21 20.28
N GLY A 65 -14.83 8.79 21.47
CA GLY A 65 -15.84 8.37 22.46
C GLY A 65 -15.31 8.31 23.89
N LYS A 66 -16.24 8.30 24.84
CA LYS A 66 -15.95 8.29 26.29
C LYS A 66 -15.93 6.89 26.92
N VAL A 67 -16.20 5.85 26.16
CA VAL A 67 -16.28 4.46 26.64
C VAL A 67 -15.32 3.63 25.80
N SER A 68 -14.33 3.02 26.43
CA SER A 68 -13.38 2.15 25.75
C SER A 68 -14.01 0.78 25.44
N GLY A 69 -14.79 0.73 24.38
CA GLY A 69 -15.32 -0.52 23.81
C GLY A 69 -14.34 -1.21 22.87
N PHE A 70 -13.05 -0.83 22.88
CA PHE A 70 -12.03 -1.45 22.03
C PHE A 70 -10.81 -1.92 22.81
N THR A 71 -10.13 -2.92 22.25
CA THR A 71 -8.84 -3.40 22.76
C THR A 71 -7.81 -3.38 21.64
N LEU A 72 -6.64 -2.81 21.91
CA LEU A 72 -5.43 -2.91 21.10
C LEU A 72 -4.35 -3.56 21.94
N LYS A 73 -3.69 -4.59 21.43
CA LYS A 73 -2.54 -5.20 22.11
C LYS A 73 -1.63 -5.91 21.09
N VAL A 74 -0.33 -5.90 21.35
CA VAL A 74 0.58 -6.79 20.63
C VAL A 74 0.47 -8.17 21.25
N MET A 75 0.38 -9.21 20.41
CA MET A 75 0.38 -10.60 20.85
C MET A 75 1.24 -11.48 19.94
N VAL A 76 1.35 -12.75 20.26
CA VAL A 76 1.99 -13.74 19.40
C VAL A 76 0.91 -14.66 18.83
N ASP A 77 0.88 -14.79 17.50
CA ASP A 77 0.03 -15.73 16.77
C ASP A 77 0.88 -16.43 15.70
N ASP A 78 0.81 -17.74 15.61
CA ASP A 78 1.65 -18.58 14.72
C ASP A 78 3.16 -18.25 14.83
N GLY A 79 3.67 -18.01 16.05
CA GLY A 79 5.07 -17.69 16.30
C GLY A 79 5.52 -16.30 15.89
N GLN A 80 4.62 -15.44 15.40
CA GLN A 80 4.92 -14.05 15.00
C GLN A 80 4.21 -13.05 15.92
N ARG A 81 4.87 -11.90 16.11
CA ARG A 81 4.20 -10.77 16.74
C ARG A 81 3.22 -10.13 15.77
N VAL A 82 2.04 -9.84 16.28
CA VAL A 82 0.92 -9.27 15.53
C VAL A 82 0.20 -8.23 16.39
N LEU A 83 -0.46 -7.28 15.77
CA LEU A 83 -1.40 -6.40 16.44
C LEU A 83 -2.77 -7.07 16.48
N HIS A 84 -3.35 -7.22 17.66
CA HIS A 84 -4.73 -7.63 17.88
C HIS A 84 -5.59 -6.39 18.07
N LEU A 85 -6.69 -6.32 17.33
CA LEU A 85 -7.69 -5.28 17.40
C LEU A 85 -9.03 -5.94 17.71
N GLU A 86 -9.74 -5.40 18.69
CA GLU A 86 -11.08 -5.82 19.06
C GLU A 86 -11.94 -4.60 19.33
N SER A 87 -13.17 -4.60 18.85
CA SER A 87 -14.15 -3.52 19.01
C SER A 87 -15.52 -4.07 19.39
N HIS A 88 -16.16 -3.41 20.37
CA HIS A 88 -17.52 -3.69 20.83
C HIS A 88 -18.31 -2.39 20.79
N ASN A 89 -19.14 -2.20 19.76
CA ASN A 89 -19.93 -0.99 19.56
C ASN A 89 -19.09 0.29 19.69
N ASP A 90 -17.85 0.24 19.19
CA ASP A 90 -16.87 1.33 19.28
C ASP A 90 -15.97 1.34 18.03
N ARG A 91 -15.00 2.24 18.00
CA ARG A 91 -14.00 2.36 16.95
C ARG A 91 -12.63 2.66 17.52
N ALA A 92 -11.63 1.93 17.02
CA ALA A 92 -10.23 2.23 17.26
C ALA A 92 -9.52 2.57 15.96
N THR A 93 -8.72 3.64 16.01
CA THR A 93 -7.89 4.07 14.89
C THR A 93 -6.52 4.45 15.40
N ILE A 94 -5.47 3.86 14.81
CA ILE A 94 -4.08 4.21 15.09
C ILE A 94 -3.36 4.60 13.81
N THR A 95 -2.50 5.60 13.88
CA THR A 95 -1.81 6.18 12.73
C THR A 95 -0.32 6.24 12.98
N ARG A 96 0.47 5.94 11.94
CA ARG A 96 1.92 6.09 11.93
C ARG A 96 2.35 7.04 10.84
N ASP A 97 3.25 7.95 11.16
CA ASP A 97 3.86 8.88 10.20
C ASP A 97 4.78 8.13 9.24
N LEU A 98 4.64 8.40 7.94
CA LEU A 98 5.47 7.84 6.87
C LEU A 98 6.34 8.88 6.18
N ARG A 99 6.23 10.17 6.56
CA ARG A 99 6.95 11.25 5.89
C ARG A 99 8.46 11.02 5.90
N GLY A 100 9.07 11.03 4.72
CA GLY A 100 10.51 10.82 4.55
C GLY A 100 10.98 9.36 4.66
N SER A 101 10.13 8.41 5.05
CA SER A 101 10.49 7.00 5.16
C SER A 101 10.10 6.16 3.96
N VAL A 102 8.97 6.46 3.31
CA VAL A 102 8.46 5.70 2.16
C VAL A 102 8.57 6.55 0.90
N SER A 103 9.08 5.96 -0.18
CA SER A 103 9.06 6.56 -1.51
C SER A 103 8.37 5.63 -2.49
N LEU A 104 7.20 6.02 -2.99
CA LEU A 104 6.43 5.24 -3.95
C LEU A 104 7.12 5.10 -5.33
N ALA A 105 8.11 5.93 -5.62
CA ALA A 105 8.95 5.75 -6.79
C ALA A 105 9.89 4.54 -6.66
N ARG A 106 10.28 4.16 -5.44
CA ARG A 106 11.23 3.09 -5.18
C ARG A 106 10.59 1.84 -4.60
N THR A 107 9.60 2.01 -3.72
CA THR A 107 8.93 0.93 -2.98
C THR A 107 7.41 1.12 -3.04
N PRO A 108 6.78 0.94 -4.22
CA PRO A 108 5.36 1.19 -4.39
C PRO A 108 4.46 0.10 -3.80
N ILE A 109 5.02 -1.06 -3.48
CA ILE A 109 4.24 -2.23 -3.12
C ILE A 109 4.04 -2.30 -1.60
N LEU A 110 2.84 -2.01 -1.14
CA LEU A 110 2.43 -2.26 0.25
C LEU A 110 2.11 -3.74 0.43
N ARG A 111 2.72 -4.36 1.44
CA ARG A 111 2.49 -5.74 1.83
C ARG A 111 2.14 -5.82 3.30
N TRP A 112 1.12 -6.61 3.60
CA TRP A 112 0.72 -6.97 4.97
C TRP A 112 -0.02 -8.29 4.95
N ARG A 113 -0.33 -8.81 6.13
CA ARG A 113 -1.28 -9.88 6.29
C ARG A 113 -2.25 -9.57 7.41
N TRP A 114 -3.44 -10.07 7.29
CA TRP A 114 -4.47 -9.97 8.30
C TRP A 114 -5.21 -11.28 8.50
N LYS A 115 -5.79 -11.42 9.68
CA LYS A 115 -6.69 -12.53 10.03
C LYS A 115 -7.91 -11.91 10.70
N VAL A 116 -9.04 -11.92 10.03
CA VAL A 116 -10.31 -11.48 10.62
C VAL A 116 -10.93 -12.64 11.37
N LEU A 117 -11.31 -12.40 12.61
CA LEU A 117 -11.91 -13.38 13.50
C LEU A 117 -13.42 -13.17 13.62
N VAL A 118 -13.86 -11.90 13.69
CA VAL A 118 -15.26 -11.51 13.79
C VAL A 118 -15.53 -10.34 12.86
N LEU A 119 -16.53 -10.47 11.99
CA LEU A 119 -17.04 -9.39 11.15
C LEU A 119 -18.15 -8.63 11.87
N PRO A 120 -18.23 -7.30 11.71
CA PRO A 120 -19.37 -6.53 12.22
C PRO A 120 -20.66 -6.96 11.51
N THR A 121 -21.71 -7.19 12.25
CA THR A 121 -22.99 -7.70 11.72
C THR A 121 -23.59 -6.70 10.74
N GLY A 122 -23.73 -7.09 9.47
CA GLY A 122 -24.32 -6.23 8.44
C GLY A 122 -23.47 -5.03 8.03
N GLY A 123 -22.15 -5.04 8.35
CA GLY A 123 -21.21 -4.00 7.93
C GLY A 123 -21.20 -3.84 6.40
N ASP A 124 -21.23 -2.59 5.93
CA ASP A 124 -21.20 -2.24 4.52
C ASP A 124 -20.58 -0.85 4.34
N ALA A 125 -19.34 -0.79 3.88
CA ALA A 125 -18.60 0.45 3.68
C ALA A 125 -19.22 1.40 2.65
N ARG A 126 -20.17 0.92 1.82
CA ARG A 126 -20.89 1.73 0.83
C ARG A 126 -21.96 2.62 1.46
N ARG A 127 -22.40 2.30 2.68
CA ARG A 127 -23.51 2.96 3.36
C ARG A 127 -23.03 3.65 4.63
N ARG A 128 -23.43 4.89 4.82
CA ARG A 128 -23.04 5.68 5.99
C ARG A 128 -23.44 5.02 7.33
N GLU A 129 -24.63 4.42 7.37
CA GLU A 129 -25.25 3.90 8.59
C GLU A 129 -24.71 2.54 9.02
N THR A 130 -23.96 1.86 8.17
CA THR A 130 -23.38 0.54 8.41
C THR A 130 -21.91 0.46 8.02
N ALA A 131 -21.22 1.62 8.02
CA ALA A 131 -19.83 1.71 7.54
C ALA A 131 -18.82 1.19 8.57
N ASP A 132 -19.02 -0.05 9.03
CA ASP A 132 -18.15 -0.77 9.96
C ASP A 132 -17.38 -1.89 9.25
N GLN A 133 -16.09 -2.02 9.57
CA GLN A 133 -15.21 -3.04 9.02
C GLN A 133 -14.28 -3.61 10.10
N ALA A 134 -14.05 -4.93 10.05
CA ALA A 134 -13.20 -5.63 11.01
C ALA A 134 -11.71 -5.36 10.83
N ALA A 135 -11.27 -5.02 9.62
CA ALA A 135 -9.88 -4.71 9.33
C ALA A 135 -9.78 -3.69 8.20
N GLN A 136 -9.04 -2.61 8.47
CA GLN A 136 -8.84 -1.52 7.54
C GLN A 136 -7.39 -1.05 7.60
N VAL A 137 -6.78 -0.90 6.42
CA VAL A 137 -5.45 -0.30 6.26
C VAL A 137 -5.59 0.90 5.33
N TYR A 138 -5.28 2.09 5.84
CA TYR A 138 -5.37 3.32 5.05
C TYR A 138 -3.99 3.86 4.72
N VAL A 139 -3.82 4.33 3.50
CA VAL A 139 -2.68 5.14 3.08
C VAL A 139 -3.16 6.56 2.84
N THR A 140 -2.50 7.53 3.47
CA THR A 140 -2.98 8.92 3.53
C THR A 140 -1.97 9.89 2.94
N TRP A 141 -2.47 10.79 2.09
CA TRP A 141 -1.78 11.97 1.57
C TRP A 141 -2.43 13.22 2.15
N PRO A 142 -1.89 13.77 3.26
CA PRO A 142 -2.45 14.95 3.90
C PRO A 142 -2.38 16.17 2.97
N ARG A 143 -3.49 16.90 2.84
CA ARG A 143 -3.58 18.15 2.09
C ARG A 143 -4.39 19.19 2.89
N PRO A 144 -3.87 20.39 3.14
CA PRO A 144 -4.63 21.43 3.87
C PRO A 144 -5.85 21.94 3.08
N PRO A 145 -7.00 22.19 3.71
CA PRO A 145 -7.39 21.71 5.05
C PRO A 145 -7.65 20.18 5.06
N ALA A 146 -7.05 19.47 6.02
CA ALA A 146 -6.92 18.00 6.00
C ALA A 146 -8.28 17.27 5.89
N LEU A 147 -9.30 17.72 6.60
CA LEU A 147 -10.63 17.11 6.61
C LEU A 147 -11.37 17.17 5.26
N LEU A 148 -10.98 18.09 4.38
CA LEU A 148 -11.68 18.32 3.11
C LEU A 148 -10.86 17.90 1.88
N ARG A 149 -9.54 17.95 1.97
CA ARG A 149 -8.66 17.83 0.79
C ARG A 149 -7.69 16.66 0.85
N SER A 150 -7.50 16.03 2.00
CA SER A 150 -6.67 14.83 2.06
C SER A 150 -7.18 13.74 1.12
N ARG A 151 -6.27 12.99 0.53
CA ARG A 151 -6.58 11.80 -0.24
C ARG A 151 -6.24 10.57 0.61
N ILE A 152 -7.16 9.66 0.70
CA ILE A 152 -7.03 8.46 1.52
C ILE A 152 -7.51 7.26 0.71
N ILE A 153 -6.65 6.27 0.56
CA ILE A 153 -7.02 4.97 0.01
C ILE A 153 -7.18 4.02 1.19
N GLY A 154 -8.37 3.45 1.33
CA GLY A 154 -8.69 2.47 2.37
C GLY A 154 -8.78 1.06 1.78
N TYR A 155 -7.89 0.17 2.18
CA TYR A 155 -7.99 -1.26 1.90
C TYR A 155 -8.78 -1.91 3.03
N ALA A 156 -9.88 -2.58 2.71
CA ALA A 156 -10.78 -3.10 3.71
C ALA A 156 -11.17 -4.57 3.48
N TRP A 157 -11.39 -5.27 4.59
CA TRP A 157 -12.16 -6.50 4.64
C TRP A 157 -13.56 -6.14 5.13
N ASP A 158 -14.54 -6.21 4.24
CA ASP A 158 -15.93 -5.81 4.49
C ASP A 158 -16.81 -7.03 4.77
N THR A 159 -17.98 -6.82 5.39
CA THR A 159 -18.93 -7.90 5.61
C THR A 159 -19.76 -8.18 4.37
N THR A 160 -20.24 -7.14 3.66
CA THR A 160 -21.21 -7.28 2.57
C THR A 160 -20.82 -6.60 1.26
N ALA A 161 -20.00 -5.53 1.30
CA ALA A 161 -19.53 -4.89 0.08
C ALA A 161 -18.64 -5.87 -0.72
N PRO A 162 -18.88 -6.06 -2.03
CA PRO A 162 -18.20 -7.09 -2.82
C PRO A 162 -16.68 -6.85 -2.90
N ALA A 163 -15.89 -7.93 -2.77
CA ALA A 163 -14.45 -7.89 -3.05
C ALA A 163 -14.18 -7.41 -4.48
N GLY A 164 -13.13 -6.61 -4.67
CA GLY A 164 -12.78 -5.97 -5.94
C GLY A 164 -13.51 -4.64 -6.20
N SER A 165 -14.52 -4.28 -5.41
CA SER A 165 -15.22 -3.00 -5.57
C SER A 165 -14.36 -1.82 -5.09
N THR A 166 -14.47 -0.69 -5.81
CA THR A 166 -13.82 0.58 -5.47
C THR A 166 -14.88 1.67 -5.48
N PHE A 167 -14.98 2.42 -4.38
CA PHE A 167 -15.96 3.51 -4.24
C PHE A 167 -15.52 4.54 -3.21
N ARG A 168 -16.05 5.75 -3.33
CA ARG A 168 -15.84 6.83 -2.36
C ARG A 168 -16.78 6.63 -1.16
N SER A 169 -16.23 6.79 0.04
CA SER A 169 -17.01 6.70 1.28
C SER A 169 -18.08 7.79 1.35
N GLU A 170 -19.30 7.39 1.62
CA GLU A 170 -20.40 8.33 1.91
C GLU A 170 -20.25 8.99 3.29
N LYS A 171 -19.60 8.30 4.23
CA LYS A 171 -19.37 8.78 5.59
C LYS A 171 -18.21 9.80 5.65
N THR A 172 -17.15 9.54 4.88
CA THR A 172 -15.92 10.34 4.91
C THR A 172 -15.47 10.65 3.49
N GLY A 173 -15.90 11.76 2.95
CA GLY A 173 -15.71 12.12 1.54
C GLY A 173 -14.25 12.21 1.05
N THR A 174 -13.25 12.08 1.91
CA THR A 174 -11.82 12.04 1.56
C THR A 174 -11.29 10.61 1.37
N VAL A 175 -12.05 9.58 1.78
CA VAL A 175 -11.67 8.17 1.67
C VAL A 175 -12.26 7.55 0.40
N THR A 176 -11.41 6.85 -0.36
CA THR A 176 -11.84 5.90 -1.38
C THR A 176 -11.46 4.51 -0.92
N TYR A 177 -12.45 3.63 -0.80
CA TYR A 177 -12.25 2.23 -0.44
C TYR A 177 -11.91 1.39 -1.66
N ILE A 178 -11.03 0.40 -1.45
CA ILE A 178 -10.83 -0.77 -2.29
C ILE A 178 -11.11 -1.98 -1.40
N ILE A 179 -12.19 -2.69 -1.64
CA ILE A 179 -12.56 -3.87 -0.87
C ILE A 179 -11.72 -5.05 -1.36
N LEU A 180 -10.84 -5.54 -0.52
CA LEU A 180 -9.95 -6.66 -0.86
C LEU A 180 -10.60 -8.00 -0.54
N ARG A 181 -11.32 -8.08 0.58
CA ARG A 181 -12.02 -9.28 1.05
C ARG A 181 -13.44 -8.93 1.46
N SER A 182 -14.32 -9.91 1.34
CA SER A 182 -15.72 -9.75 1.69
C SER A 182 -16.31 -11.01 2.26
N GLY A 183 -17.11 -10.87 3.33
CA GLY A 183 -17.82 -11.94 3.96
C GLY A 183 -16.95 -12.92 4.76
N PRO A 184 -17.55 -14.03 5.22
CA PRO A 184 -16.97 -14.90 6.24
C PRO A 184 -16.11 -16.06 5.71
N ALA A 185 -15.95 -16.23 4.40
CA ALA A 185 -15.34 -17.44 3.81
C ALA A 185 -13.89 -17.70 4.26
N GLU A 186 -13.14 -16.67 4.62
CA GLU A 186 -11.73 -16.77 5.01
C GLU A 186 -11.51 -16.39 6.49
N LEU A 187 -12.56 -16.33 7.32
CA LEU A 187 -12.41 -16.05 8.74
C LEU A 187 -11.49 -17.07 9.44
N GLY A 188 -10.71 -16.55 10.39
CA GLY A 188 -9.73 -17.33 11.15
C GLY A 188 -8.49 -17.74 10.37
N ARG A 189 -8.35 -17.34 9.12
CA ARG A 189 -7.17 -17.63 8.28
C ARG A 189 -6.31 -16.39 8.09
N TRP A 190 -5.00 -16.56 8.07
CA TRP A 190 -4.09 -15.53 7.62
C TRP A 190 -4.21 -15.35 6.11
N VAL A 191 -4.47 -14.11 5.69
CA VAL A 191 -4.53 -13.71 4.30
C VAL A 191 -3.45 -12.67 4.06
N GLU A 192 -2.61 -12.91 3.05
CA GLU A 192 -1.58 -11.97 2.63
C GLU A 192 -2.13 -11.04 1.56
N GLU A 193 -1.82 -9.75 1.68
CA GLU A 193 -2.17 -8.72 0.72
C GLU A 193 -0.93 -8.07 0.12
N ARG A 194 -1.06 -7.76 -1.15
CA ARG A 194 -0.07 -7.06 -1.93
C ARG A 194 -0.75 -6.01 -2.80
N ARG A 195 -0.47 -4.72 -2.56
CA ARG A 195 -1.06 -3.64 -3.34
C ARG A 195 0.02 -2.74 -3.92
N ASP A 196 -0.08 -2.43 -5.20
CA ASP A 196 0.68 -1.33 -5.80
C ASP A 196 -0.05 -0.02 -5.50
N VAL A 197 0.38 0.64 -4.42
CA VAL A 197 -0.23 1.88 -3.92
C VAL A 197 -0.10 3.02 -4.94
N ARG A 198 0.97 3.03 -5.72
CA ARG A 198 1.18 4.03 -6.78
C ARG A 198 0.17 3.83 -7.91
N ALA A 199 -0.04 2.58 -8.33
CA ALA A 199 -1.01 2.24 -9.36
C ALA A 199 -2.44 2.51 -8.91
N ASP A 200 -2.79 2.13 -7.66
CA ASP A 200 -4.11 2.40 -7.09
C ASP A 200 -4.40 3.89 -7.01
N TYR A 201 -3.43 4.70 -6.57
CA TYR A 201 -3.60 6.14 -6.52
C TYR A 201 -3.84 6.74 -7.91
N ARG A 202 -3.07 6.32 -8.92
CA ARG A 202 -3.28 6.78 -10.31
C ARG A 202 -4.65 6.39 -10.85
N ALA A 203 -5.09 5.18 -10.58
CA ALA A 203 -6.40 4.70 -11.01
C ALA A 203 -7.55 5.51 -10.39
N ILE A 204 -7.41 5.91 -9.11
CA ILE A 204 -8.45 6.66 -8.38
C ILE A 204 -8.42 8.15 -8.70
N TYR A 205 -7.23 8.77 -8.77
CA TYR A 205 -7.09 10.23 -8.81
C TYR A 205 -6.60 10.78 -10.14
N GLY A 206 -6.17 9.93 -11.09
CA GLY A 206 -5.76 10.34 -12.44
C GLY A 206 -4.41 11.06 -12.51
N GLU A 207 -3.61 11.05 -11.44
CA GLU A 207 -2.32 11.74 -11.38
C GLU A 207 -1.27 10.89 -10.65
N GLU A 208 0.02 11.22 -10.81
CA GLU A 208 1.09 10.58 -10.06
C GLU A 208 1.02 10.95 -8.57
N PRO A 209 1.13 9.97 -7.63
CA PRO A 209 1.15 10.26 -6.21
C PRO A 209 2.46 10.91 -5.80
N PRO A 210 2.42 11.90 -4.89
CA PRO A 210 3.57 12.17 -4.03
C PRO A 210 3.79 10.98 -3.07
N ASP A 211 4.88 11.01 -2.31
CA ASP A 211 5.08 10.02 -1.25
C ASP A 211 3.99 10.19 -0.15
N PRO A 212 3.53 9.09 0.47
CA PRO A 212 2.46 9.13 1.46
C PRO A 212 2.92 9.76 2.77
N GLY A 213 2.01 10.46 3.45
CA GLY A 213 2.29 11.08 4.73
C GLY A 213 2.04 10.18 5.93
N ALA A 214 1.12 9.21 5.81
CA ALA A 214 0.77 8.34 6.94
C ALA A 214 0.16 7.01 6.48
N ILE A 215 0.26 6.02 7.35
CA ILE A 215 -0.53 4.79 7.31
C ILE A 215 -1.38 4.71 8.57
N THR A 216 -2.61 4.20 8.43
CA THR A 216 -3.56 4.11 9.52
C THR A 216 -4.17 2.71 9.54
N LEU A 217 -4.33 2.14 10.73
CA LEU A 217 -5.06 0.92 10.97
C LEU A 217 -6.34 1.25 11.72
N SER A 218 -7.44 0.63 11.35
CA SER A 218 -8.72 0.86 12.01
C SER A 218 -9.52 -0.43 12.13
N ILE A 219 -10.36 -0.47 13.16
CA ILE A 219 -11.43 -1.42 13.38
C ILE A 219 -12.63 -0.64 13.88
N ASP A 220 -13.80 -0.94 13.38
CA ASP A 220 -15.05 -0.32 13.86
C ASP A 220 -16.24 -1.27 13.83
N SER A 221 -17.16 -1.04 14.77
CA SER A 221 -18.40 -1.79 14.96
C SER A 221 -19.52 -0.92 15.57
N ASN A 222 -19.33 0.42 15.53
CA ASN A 222 -20.21 1.36 16.22
C ASN A 222 -21.46 1.73 15.42
N ASP A 223 -21.42 1.70 14.09
CA ASP A 223 -22.57 2.03 13.26
C ASP A 223 -23.58 0.88 13.25
N THR A 224 -23.08 -0.36 13.31
CA THR A 224 -23.91 -1.57 13.36
C THR A 224 -24.21 -2.04 14.78
N HIS A 225 -23.71 -1.35 15.81
CA HIS A 225 -23.85 -1.73 17.22
C HIS A 225 -23.46 -3.18 17.49
N SER A 226 -22.37 -3.63 16.90
CA SER A 226 -21.96 -5.03 16.90
C SER A 226 -20.56 -5.22 17.48
N ARG A 227 -19.89 -6.32 17.10
CA ARG A 227 -18.51 -6.64 17.47
C ARG A 227 -17.68 -6.89 16.21
N ALA A 228 -16.41 -6.50 16.28
CA ALA A 228 -15.42 -6.82 15.27
C ALA A 228 -14.11 -7.26 15.94
N GLU A 229 -13.37 -8.17 15.29
CA GLU A 229 -12.08 -8.65 15.81
C GLU A 229 -11.16 -9.05 14.67
N SER A 230 -9.89 -8.61 14.74
CA SER A 230 -8.88 -8.93 13.74
C SER A 230 -7.46 -8.90 14.29
N LEU A 231 -6.55 -9.56 13.56
CA LEU A 231 -5.11 -9.54 13.76
C LEU A 231 -4.45 -8.93 12.53
N ILE A 232 -3.47 -8.05 12.75
CA ILE A 232 -2.64 -7.48 11.68
C ILE A 232 -1.20 -7.91 11.89
N GLY A 233 -0.62 -8.58 10.89
CA GLY A 233 0.78 -8.98 10.87
C GLY A 233 1.72 -7.83 10.48
N PRO A 234 3.02 -8.13 10.21
CA PRO A 234 3.98 -7.14 9.76
C PRO A 234 3.53 -6.38 8.51
N ILE A 235 3.85 -5.10 8.47
CA ILE A 235 3.50 -4.18 7.37
C ILE A 235 4.79 -3.62 6.78
N ARG A 236 4.92 -3.65 5.45
CA ARG A 236 6.09 -3.12 4.75
C ARG A 236 5.75 -2.58 3.37
N PHE A 237 6.57 -1.64 2.89
CA PHE A 237 6.63 -1.25 1.49
C PHE A 237 7.86 -1.91 0.84
N SER A 238 7.69 -2.47 -0.36
CA SER A 238 8.73 -3.17 -1.09
C SER A 238 8.85 -2.67 -2.53
N PRO A 239 9.97 -2.92 -3.20
CA PRO A 239 10.10 -2.73 -4.64
C PRO A 239 9.05 -3.55 -5.41
N SER A 240 8.89 -3.21 -6.69
CA SER A 240 8.00 -3.92 -7.63
C SER A 240 8.49 -5.33 -7.94
#